data_481a2d5543cad1e13f5fcffc5f1be5e7
#
_entry.id   481a2d5543cad1e13f5fcffc5f1be5e7
#
_cell.length_a   1.000
_cell.length_b   1.000
_cell.length_c   1.000
_cell.angle_alpha   90.00
_cell.angle_beta   90.00
_cell.angle_gamma   90.00
#
_symmetry.space_group_name_H-M   'P 1'
#
loop_
_entity.id
_entity.type
_entity.pdbx_description
1 polymer ?
#
loop_
_entity_poly.entity_id
_entity_poly.type
_entity_poly.pdbx_seq_one_letter_code
_entity_poly.pdbx_strand_id
1 'polypeptide(L)'
;MKFIASSSLLLKNIQVLGGILNTNNTLPILDYFLFNISESVLKITASDLETTLSAEIKIESEDNGSIAVPAKLLIDTLKTFPEQPLTFNILDNNTIEISSNHGKYALAYAKGEEFPKTLPITDPNNSSISSKVLYEAINTTIFASGNDDLRPVMSGVFFQFSSENSTFVATDAHKLVRYVRTDYKSDKLVEF
;
A
#
# COMPACT_ATOMS: atom_id res chain seq x y z
N MET A 1 21.53 4.47 -11.52
CA MET A 1 21.04 3.57 -10.48
C MET A 1 20.38 2.38 -11.14
N LYS A 2 20.67 1.16 -10.69
CA LYS A 2 20.18 -0.07 -11.33
C LYS A 2 19.79 -1.10 -10.30
N PHE A 3 18.67 -1.84 -10.55
CA PHE A 3 18.28 -2.98 -9.74
C PHE A 3 17.58 -4.05 -10.58
N ILE A 4 17.52 -5.28 -10.03
CA ILE A 4 16.82 -6.41 -10.65
C ILE A 4 15.76 -6.92 -9.66
N ALA A 5 14.54 -7.10 -10.16
CA ALA A 5 13.41 -7.62 -9.38
C ALA A 5 12.59 -8.65 -10.18
N SER A 6 11.95 -9.60 -9.48
CA SER A 6 10.98 -10.52 -10.10
C SER A 6 9.74 -9.76 -10.55
N SER A 7 9.33 -9.96 -11.81
CA SER A 7 8.13 -9.34 -12.38
C SER A 7 6.87 -9.68 -11.61
N SER A 8 6.69 -10.95 -11.25
CA SER A 8 5.51 -11.43 -10.53
C SER A 8 5.46 -10.94 -9.08
N LEU A 9 6.62 -10.95 -8.37
CA LEU A 9 6.69 -10.47 -7.00
C LEU A 9 6.43 -8.96 -6.93
N LEU A 10 7.03 -8.18 -7.83
CA LEU A 10 6.81 -6.75 -7.92
C LEU A 10 5.34 -6.44 -8.25
N LEU A 11 4.77 -7.08 -9.30
CA LEU A 11 3.38 -6.87 -9.71
C LEU A 11 2.40 -7.17 -8.58
N LYS A 12 2.58 -8.30 -7.87
CA LYS A 12 1.73 -8.67 -6.73
C LYS A 12 1.70 -7.59 -5.65
N ASN A 13 2.85 -7.03 -5.30
CA ASN A 13 2.93 -6.00 -4.26
C ASN A 13 2.33 -4.68 -4.72
N ILE A 14 2.67 -4.20 -5.93
CA ILE A 14 2.12 -2.91 -6.41
C ILE A 14 0.62 -2.97 -6.72
N GLN A 15 0.05 -4.13 -7.03
CA GLN A 15 -1.40 -4.28 -7.18
C GLN A 15 -2.13 -4.08 -5.84
N VAL A 16 -1.56 -4.57 -4.73
CA VAL A 16 -2.10 -4.31 -3.38
C VAL A 16 -1.99 -2.84 -3.03
N LEU A 17 -0.82 -2.24 -3.25
CA LEU A 17 -0.58 -0.82 -2.98
C LEU A 17 -1.45 0.09 -3.87
N GLY A 18 -1.74 -0.35 -5.09
CA GLY A 18 -2.61 0.38 -6.03
C GLY A 18 -4.04 0.58 -5.55
N GLY A 19 -4.49 -0.21 -4.56
CA GLY A 19 -5.81 -0.08 -3.96
C GLY A 19 -6.04 1.21 -3.16
N ILE A 20 -4.95 1.90 -2.77
CA ILE A 20 -5.04 3.19 -2.07
C ILE A 20 -5.05 4.39 -3.02
N LEU A 21 -4.68 4.18 -4.29
CA LEU A 21 -4.61 5.26 -5.26
C LEU A 21 -6.01 5.76 -5.62
N ASN A 22 -6.24 7.02 -5.36
CA ASN A 22 -7.52 7.67 -5.64
C ASN A 22 -7.55 8.20 -7.08
N THR A 23 -8.72 8.23 -7.72
CA THR A 23 -8.85 8.76 -9.09
C THR A 23 -8.89 10.29 -9.15
N ASN A 24 -9.09 10.96 -8.02
CA ASN A 24 -9.26 12.41 -7.90
C ASN A 24 -8.24 13.02 -6.94
N ASN A 25 -6.96 12.68 -7.09
CA ASN A 25 -5.92 13.25 -6.24
C ASN A 25 -5.73 14.75 -6.51
N THR A 26 -5.65 15.53 -5.44
CA THR A 26 -5.33 16.97 -5.51
C THR A 26 -3.87 17.23 -5.90
N LEU A 27 -2.99 16.30 -5.57
CA LEU A 27 -1.57 16.33 -5.90
C LEU A 27 -1.24 15.24 -6.91
N PRO A 28 -0.78 15.57 -8.13
CA PRO A 28 -0.48 14.57 -9.17
C PRO A 28 0.57 13.52 -8.76
N ILE A 29 1.47 13.85 -7.83
CA ILE A 29 2.50 12.92 -7.35
C ILE A 29 1.91 11.73 -6.56
N LEU A 30 0.68 11.83 -6.06
CA LEU A 30 -0.03 10.75 -5.37
C LEU A 30 -0.49 9.63 -6.33
N ASP A 31 -0.46 9.88 -7.63
CA ASP A 31 -0.69 8.85 -8.67
C ASP A 31 0.57 7.99 -8.93
N TYR A 32 1.62 8.17 -8.14
CA TYR A 32 2.90 7.50 -8.27
C TYR A 32 3.15 6.56 -7.08
N PHE A 33 3.96 5.54 -7.32
CA PHE A 33 4.59 4.79 -6.25
C PHE A 33 5.96 5.41 -5.93
N LEU A 34 6.21 5.66 -4.66
CA LEU A 34 7.55 6.00 -4.19
C LEU A 34 8.38 4.71 -4.07
N PHE A 35 9.48 4.65 -4.79
CA PHE A 35 10.48 3.60 -4.72
C PHE A 35 11.67 4.10 -3.92
N ASN A 36 11.94 3.49 -2.78
CA ASN A 36 13.16 3.68 -2.01
C ASN A 36 14.01 2.42 -2.10
N ILE A 37 15.18 2.55 -2.71
CA ILE A 37 16.15 1.47 -2.87
C ILE A 37 17.23 1.68 -1.82
N SER A 38 17.43 0.70 -0.97
CA SER A 38 18.47 0.71 0.06
C SER A 38 19.06 -0.70 0.16
N GLU A 39 20.35 -0.79 -0.13
CA GLU A 39 21.05 -2.07 -0.21
C GLU A 39 20.34 -3.03 -1.17
N SER A 40 19.88 -4.19 -0.70
CA SER A 40 19.18 -5.18 -1.52
C SER A 40 17.66 -5.20 -1.24
N VAL A 41 17.11 -4.07 -0.83
CA VAL A 41 15.67 -3.94 -0.53
C VAL A 41 15.06 -2.78 -1.32
N LEU A 42 13.95 -3.05 -1.98
CA LEU A 42 13.08 -2.04 -2.56
C LEU A 42 11.85 -1.88 -1.66
N LYS A 43 11.74 -0.72 -1.02
CA LYS A 43 10.53 -0.30 -0.33
C LYS A 43 9.68 0.52 -1.28
N ILE A 44 8.45 0.06 -1.49
CA ILE A 44 7.46 0.71 -2.35
C ILE A 44 6.39 1.31 -1.44
N THR A 45 6.06 2.58 -1.66
CA THR A 45 5.05 3.29 -0.86
C THR A 45 4.01 3.93 -1.77
N ALA A 46 2.75 3.83 -1.39
CA ALA A 46 1.63 4.57 -1.94
C ALA A 46 0.93 5.35 -0.82
N SER A 47 0.39 6.51 -1.12
CA SER A 47 -0.32 7.35 -0.16
C SER A 47 -1.40 8.18 -0.84
N ASP A 48 -2.48 8.45 -0.13
CA ASP A 48 -3.51 9.44 -0.47
C ASP A 48 -3.51 10.64 0.50
N LEU A 49 -2.45 10.79 1.31
CA LEU A 49 -2.21 11.71 2.41
C LEU A 49 -2.86 11.31 3.74
N GLU A 50 -3.95 10.58 3.73
CA GLU A 50 -4.64 10.09 4.94
C GLU A 50 -4.17 8.68 5.30
N THR A 51 -4.02 7.84 4.28
CA THR A 51 -3.55 6.47 4.41
C THR A 51 -2.24 6.29 3.65
N THR A 52 -1.31 5.57 4.24
CA THR A 52 -0.06 5.18 3.59
C THR A 52 0.15 3.69 3.70
N LEU A 53 0.36 3.03 2.57
CA LEU A 53 0.73 1.63 2.49
C LEU A 53 2.16 1.49 1.97
N SER A 54 2.92 0.56 2.56
CA SER A 54 4.25 0.21 2.07
C SER A 54 4.41 -1.30 1.98
N ALA A 55 5.20 -1.73 1.00
CA ALA A 55 5.66 -3.10 0.87
C ALA A 55 7.17 -3.10 0.64
N GLU A 56 7.85 -4.11 1.16
CA GLU A 56 9.28 -4.30 0.98
C GLU A 56 9.51 -5.61 0.24
N ILE A 57 10.32 -5.55 -0.80
CA ILE A 57 10.72 -6.72 -1.57
C ILE A 57 12.25 -6.78 -1.67
N LYS A 58 12.78 -8.00 -1.66
CA LYS A 58 14.19 -8.22 -1.92
C LYS A 58 14.48 -8.03 -3.41
N ILE A 59 15.55 -7.32 -3.69
CA ILE A 59 16.03 -7.04 -5.04
C ILE A 59 17.54 -7.29 -5.11
N GLU A 60 18.08 -7.35 -6.31
CA GLU A 60 19.53 -7.32 -6.54
C GLU A 60 19.90 -5.87 -6.89
N SER A 61 20.60 -5.19 -6.01
CA SER A 61 21.08 -3.82 -6.22
C SER A 61 22.32 -3.54 -5.35
N GLU A 62 23.23 -2.74 -5.89
CA GLU A 62 24.35 -2.14 -5.14
C GLU A 62 24.13 -0.62 -4.95
N ASP A 63 23.07 -0.09 -5.57
CA ASP A 63 22.75 1.33 -5.55
C ASP A 63 21.72 1.65 -4.46
N ASN A 64 21.77 2.90 -4.00
CA ASN A 64 20.76 3.49 -3.12
C ASN A 64 20.13 4.70 -3.80
N GLY A 65 18.86 4.94 -3.54
CA GLY A 65 18.18 6.11 -4.07
C GLY A 65 16.67 6.07 -3.97
N SER A 66 16.04 7.17 -4.39
CA SER A 66 14.59 7.35 -4.29
C SER A 66 14.04 8.00 -5.56
N ILE A 67 13.01 7.38 -6.12
CA ILE A 67 12.27 7.88 -7.29
C ILE A 67 10.78 7.64 -7.11
N ALA A 68 9.95 8.44 -7.78
CA ALA A 68 8.51 8.23 -7.85
C ALA A 68 8.12 7.79 -9.28
N VAL A 69 7.48 6.62 -9.41
CA VAL A 69 7.15 5.97 -10.68
C VAL A 69 5.63 5.98 -10.89
N PRO A 70 5.11 6.38 -12.09
CA PRO A 70 3.69 6.41 -12.36
C PRO A 70 3.04 5.05 -12.13
N ALA A 71 2.13 4.96 -11.16
CA ALA A 71 1.62 3.69 -10.66
C ALA A 71 0.82 2.92 -11.72
N LYS A 72 -0.12 3.59 -12.39
CA LYS A 72 -0.97 2.96 -13.40
C LYS A 72 -0.15 2.42 -14.58
N LEU A 73 0.75 3.23 -15.12
CA LEU A 73 1.61 2.82 -16.24
C LEU A 73 2.51 1.66 -15.86
N LEU A 74 3.09 1.68 -14.65
CA LEU A 74 3.93 0.59 -14.17
C LEU A 74 3.14 -0.71 -14.00
N ILE A 75 1.95 -0.65 -13.37
CA ILE A 75 1.08 -1.82 -13.21
C ILE A 75 0.70 -2.41 -14.57
N ASP A 76 0.26 -1.56 -15.51
CA ASP A 76 -0.17 -2.01 -16.83
C ASP A 76 1.00 -2.59 -17.63
N THR A 77 2.18 -1.99 -17.52
CA THR A 77 3.40 -2.53 -18.13
C THR A 77 3.77 -3.89 -17.54
N LEU A 78 3.77 -4.03 -16.20
CA LEU A 78 4.15 -5.28 -15.55
C LEU A 78 3.16 -6.42 -15.81
N LYS A 79 1.88 -6.14 -16.03
CA LYS A 79 0.88 -7.15 -16.43
C LYS A 79 1.19 -7.81 -17.78
N THR A 80 1.97 -7.16 -18.63
CA THR A 80 2.32 -7.70 -19.96
C THR A 80 3.45 -8.73 -19.90
N PHE A 81 4.18 -8.81 -18.80
CA PHE A 81 5.31 -9.72 -18.68
C PHE A 81 4.91 -11.07 -18.10
N PRO A 82 5.47 -12.16 -18.62
CA PRO A 82 5.50 -13.44 -17.91
C PRO A 82 6.39 -13.33 -16.66
N GLU A 83 6.39 -14.36 -15.85
CA GLU A 83 7.30 -14.43 -14.70
C GLU A 83 8.75 -14.50 -15.16
N GLN A 84 9.52 -13.47 -14.84
CA GLN A 84 10.93 -13.34 -15.21
C GLN A 84 11.62 -12.27 -14.35
N PRO A 85 12.95 -12.29 -14.24
CA PRO A 85 13.70 -11.16 -13.70
C PRO A 85 13.61 -9.98 -14.68
N LEU A 86 13.35 -8.79 -14.14
CA LEU A 86 13.37 -7.53 -14.88
C LEU A 86 14.50 -6.65 -14.37
N THR A 87 15.25 -6.06 -15.27
CA THR A 87 16.28 -5.08 -14.95
C THR A 87 15.70 -3.67 -15.08
N PHE A 88 15.76 -2.92 -14.01
CA PHE A 88 15.35 -1.52 -13.93
C PHE A 88 16.60 -0.64 -13.95
N ASN A 89 16.66 0.28 -14.88
CA ASN A 89 17.79 1.19 -15.08
C ASN A 89 17.27 2.63 -14.98
N ILE A 90 17.65 3.33 -13.92
CA ILE A 90 17.25 4.71 -13.69
C ILE A 90 18.29 5.62 -14.32
N LEU A 91 17.86 6.39 -15.31
CA LEU A 91 18.68 7.28 -16.11
C LEU A 91 18.58 8.73 -15.64
N ASP A 92 19.61 9.54 -15.88
CA ASP A 92 19.66 10.93 -15.44
C ASP A 92 18.66 11.86 -16.14
N ASN A 93 18.07 11.41 -17.24
CA ASN A 93 17.04 12.13 -18.01
C ASN A 93 15.61 11.92 -17.47
N ASN A 94 15.43 11.56 -16.21
CA ASN A 94 14.16 11.25 -15.56
C ASN A 94 13.40 10.09 -16.23
N THR A 95 14.12 9.11 -16.77
CA THR A 95 13.56 7.92 -17.40
C THR A 95 14.00 6.67 -16.64
N ILE A 96 13.07 5.80 -16.34
CA ILE A 96 13.33 4.43 -15.88
C ILE A 96 13.16 3.47 -17.06
N GLU A 97 14.23 2.78 -17.43
CA GLU A 97 14.22 1.74 -18.46
C GLU A 97 14.00 0.39 -17.78
N ILE A 98 12.99 -0.33 -18.22
CA ILE A 98 12.67 -1.69 -17.77
C ILE A 98 13.07 -2.65 -18.90
N SER A 99 14.09 -3.46 -18.69
CA SER A 99 14.58 -4.43 -19.64
C SER A 99 14.11 -5.83 -19.27
N SER A 100 13.59 -6.54 -20.28
CA SER A 100 13.14 -7.93 -20.21
C SER A 100 13.81 -8.75 -21.30
N ASN A 101 13.55 -10.07 -21.33
CA ASN A 101 13.99 -10.95 -22.40
C ASN A 101 13.36 -10.61 -23.78
N HIS A 102 12.25 -9.85 -23.78
CA HIS A 102 11.45 -9.58 -24.99
C HIS A 102 11.51 -8.12 -25.45
N GLY A 103 12.20 -7.25 -24.72
CA GLY A 103 12.31 -5.84 -25.12
C GLY A 103 12.60 -4.92 -23.95
N LYS A 104 12.62 -3.63 -24.28
CA LYS A 104 12.85 -2.53 -23.35
C LYS A 104 11.67 -1.58 -23.34
N TYR A 105 11.31 -1.14 -22.16
CA TYR A 105 10.22 -0.19 -21.91
C TYR A 105 10.78 0.99 -21.16
N ALA A 106 10.35 2.18 -21.49
CA ALA A 106 10.78 3.42 -20.83
C ALA A 106 9.59 4.16 -20.24
N LEU A 107 9.67 4.49 -18.98
CA LEU A 107 8.68 5.30 -18.27
C LEU A 107 9.36 6.55 -17.73
N ALA A 108 8.66 7.69 -17.74
CA ALA A 108 9.13 8.87 -17.02
C ALA A 108 8.94 8.67 -15.52
N TYR A 109 9.88 9.14 -14.71
CA TYR A 109 9.77 9.17 -13.26
C TYR A 109 9.90 10.60 -12.72
N ALA A 110 9.38 10.84 -11.53
CA ALA A 110 9.61 12.06 -10.76
C ALA A 110 10.63 11.78 -9.63
N LYS A 111 11.24 12.84 -9.10
CA LYS A 111 12.17 12.70 -7.99
C LYS A 111 11.44 12.21 -6.73
N GLY A 112 12.05 11.31 -5.98
CA GLY A 112 11.46 10.78 -4.75
C GLY A 112 11.22 11.85 -3.67
N GLU A 113 11.98 12.93 -3.71
CA GLU A 113 11.84 14.07 -2.79
C GLU A 113 10.53 14.85 -2.97
N GLU A 114 9.91 14.75 -4.16
CA GLU A 114 8.62 15.37 -4.47
C GLU A 114 7.44 14.61 -3.83
N PHE A 115 7.65 13.34 -3.45
CA PHE A 115 6.64 12.55 -2.80
C PHE A 115 6.44 12.99 -1.33
N PRO A 116 5.20 13.14 -0.85
CA PRO A 116 4.92 13.60 0.50
C PRO A 116 5.57 12.69 1.55
N LYS A 117 6.21 13.32 2.53
CA LYS A 117 6.80 12.58 3.65
C LYS A 117 5.69 12.10 4.60
N THR A 118 5.71 10.83 4.94
CA THR A 118 4.87 10.30 6.00
C THR A 118 5.31 10.91 7.34
N LEU A 119 4.37 11.53 8.04
CA LEU A 119 4.66 12.06 9.37
C LEU A 119 4.84 10.90 10.36
N PRO A 120 5.81 10.98 11.28
CA PRO A 120 5.95 9.97 12.32
C PRO A 120 4.74 10.02 13.25
N ILE A 121 4.22 8.84 13.61
CA ILE A 121 3.15 8.72 14.60
C ILE A 121 3.76 9.01 15.96
N THR A 122 3.25 10.04 16.64
CA THR A 122 3.59 10.36 18.04
C THR A 122 2.77 9.46 18.95
N ASP A 123 3.44 8.74 19.86
CA ASP A 123 2.81 7.83 20.84
C ASP A 123 1.97 6.70 20.23
N PRO A 124 2.58 5.80 19.45
CA PRO A 124 1.86 4.74 18.75
C PRO A 124 1.33 3.69 19.71
N ASN A 125 0.07 3.31 19.55
CA ASN A 125 -0.47 2.10 20.16
C ASN A 125 -0.11 0.89 19.27
N ASN A 126 0.63 -0.05 19.81
CA ASN A 126 1.02 -1.26 19.10
C ASN A 126 0.12 -2.43 19.52
N SER A 127 -0.45 -3.11 18.54
CA SER A 127 -1.22 -4.33 18.70
C SER A 127 -0.77 -5.38 17.69
N SER A 128 -0.73 -6.65 18.10
CA SER A 128 -0.39 -7.75 17.22
C SER A 128 -1.59 -8.68 17.08
N ILE A 129 -2.14 -8.77 15.90
CA ILE A 129 -3.30 -9.61 15.59
C ILE A 129 -2.95 -10.57 14.45
N SER A 130 -3.47 -11.81 14.50
CA SER A 130 -3.34 -12.74 13.39
C SER A 130 -4.00 -12.20 12.12
N SER A 131 -3.31 -12.27 10.98
CA SER A 131 -3.85 -11.83 9.69
C SER A 131 -5.16 -12.56 9.33
N LYS A 132 -5.31 -13.83 9.70
CA LYS A 132 -6.55 -14.60 9.52
C LYS A 132 -7.69 -14.01 10.33
N VAL A 133 -7.47 -13.69 11.61
CA VAL A 133 -8.48 -13.09 12.49
C VAL A 133 -8.92 -11.74 11.95
N LEU A 134 -7.97 -10.89 11.56
CA LEU A 134 -8.24 -9.57 11.00
C LEU A 134 -9.00 -9.66 9.68
N TYR A 135 -8.58 -10.55 8.78
CA TYR A 135 -9.24 -10.78 7.50
C TYR A 135 -10.70 -11.23 7.68
N GLU A 136 -10.95 -12.21 8.56
CA GLU A 136 -12.32 -12.68 8.86
C GLU A 136 -13.18 -11.56 9.45
N ALA A 137 -12.62 -10.76 10.39
CA ALA A 137 -13.36 -9.67 11.02
C ALA A 137 -13.76 -8.59 10.02
N ILE A 138 -12.82 -8.15 9.17
CA ILE A 138 -13.09 -7.16 8.12
C ILE A 138 -14.13 -7.69 7.12
N ASN A 139 -13.95 -8.90 6.57
CA ASN A 139 -14.90 -9.44 5.58
C ASN A 139 -16.29 -9.67 6.13
N THR A 140 -16.41 -9.95 7.44
CA THR A 140 -17.70 -10.17 8.08
C THR A 140 -18.44 -8.86 8.34
N THR A 141 -17.77 -7.71 8.31
CA THR A 141 -18.36 -6.41 8.69
C THR A 141 -18.37 -5.39 7.55
N ILE A 142 -17.36 -5.36 6.68
CA ILE A 142 -17.14 -4.30 5.69
C ILE A 142 -18.32 -4.08 4.73
N PHE A 143 -19.10 -5.13 4.43
CA PHE A 143 -20.27 -5.00 3.55
C PHE A 143 -21.37 -4.10 4.13
N ALA A 144 -21.33 -3.81 5.41
CA ALA A 144 -22.26 -2.91 6.09
C ALA A 144 -21.76 -1.46 6.11
N SER A 145 -20.52 -1.17 5.72
CA SER A 145 -20.02 0.21 5.62
C SER A 145 -20.72 0.98 4.50
N GLY A 146 -20.79 2.29 4.66
CA GLY A 146 -21.28 3.22 3.64
C GLY A 146 -20.16 3.65 2.68
N ASN A 147 -20.55 4.39 1.66
CA ASN A 147 -19.64 5.12 0.78
C ASN A 147 -20.21 6.53 0.58
N ASP A 148 -20.22 7.30 1.65
CA ASP A 148 -20.84 8.63 1.70
C ASP A 148 -19.81 9.64 2.17
N ASP A 149 -19.36 10.49 1.24
CA ASP A 149 -18.36 11.54 1.50
C ASP A 149 -18.81 12.55 2.57
N LEU A 150 -20.11 12.68 2.81
CA LEU A 150 -20.65 13.54 3.86
C LEU A 150 -20.55 12.91 5.26
N ARG A 151 -20.35 11.60 5.32
CA ARG A 151 -20.25 10.83 6.58
C ARG A 151 -19.07 9.85 6.52
N PRO A 152 -17.83 10.36 6.43
CA PRO A 152 -16.64 9.52 6.23
C PRO A 152 -16.43 8.50 7.36
N VAL A 153 -16.89 8.79 8.58
CA VAL A 153 -16.85 7.84 9.71
C VAL A 153 -17.62 6.54 9.46
N MET A 154 -18.54 6.50 8.49
CA MET A 154 -19.28 5.30 8.10
C MET A 154 -18.63 4.54 6.94
N SER A 155 -17.54 5.04 6.38
CA SER A 155 -16.84 4.41 5.25
C SER A 155 -15.85 3.31 5.66
N GLY A 156 -15.72 3.05 6.96
CA GLY A 156 -14.77 2.10 7.52
C GLY A 156 -15.40 1.08 8.45
N VAL A 157 -14.55 0.26 9.04
CA VAL A 157 -14.88 -0.68 10.11
C VAL A 157 -14.30 -0.13 11.39
N PHE A 158 -15.11 0.11 12.39
CA PHE A 158 -14.68 0.47 13.74
C PHE A 158 -14.12 -0.75 14.46
N PHE A 159 -12.97 -0.60 15.08
CA PHE A 159 -12.29 -1.60 15.89
C PHE A 159 -12.27 -1.18 17.35
N GLN A 160 -12.66 -2.08 18.25
CA GLN A 160 -12.51 -1.91 19.68
C GLN A 160 -11.85 -3.17 20.25
N PHE A 161 -10.71 -3.01 20.89
CA PHE A 161 -10.00 -4.09 21.58
C PHE A 161 -10.04 -3.82 23.09
N SER A 162 -10.40 -4.85 23.84
CA SER A 162 -10.47 -4.79 25.30
C SER A 162 -9.89 -6.05 25.94
N SER A 163 -9.83 -6.09 27.27
CA SER A 163 -9.42 -7.26 28.04
C SER A 163 -10.43 -8.42 27.97
N GLU A 164 -11.66 -8.17 27.54
CA GLU A 164 -12.70 -9.20 27.45
C GLU A 164 -12.84 -9.76 26.05
N ASN A 165 -12.84 -8.88 25.04
CA ASN A 165 -13.10 -9.26 23.66
C ASN A 165 -12.58 -8.20 22.68
N SER A 166 -12.63 -8.55 21.40
CA SER A 166 -12.46 -7.63 20.28
C SER A 166 -13.77 -7.48 19.54
N THR A 167 -14.18 -6.26 19.30
CA THR A 167 -15.42 -5.91 18.62
C THR A 167 -15.10 -5.16 17.33
N PHE A 168 -15.77 -5.53 16.24
CA PHE A 168 -15.69 -4.91 14.93
C PHE A 168 -17.08 -4.47 14.51
N VAL A 169 -17.24 -3.22 14.10
CA VAL A 169 -18.56 -2.66 13.75
C VAL A 169 -18.47 -1.91 12.43
N ALA A 170 -19.45 -2.10 11.57
CA ALA A 170 -19.66 -1.28 10.39
C ALA A 170 -21.13 -0.91 10.24
N THR A 171 -21.41 0.26 9.70
CA THR A 171 -22.77 0.75 9.46
C THR A 171 -22.80 1.76 8.32
N ASP A 172 -23.92 1.80 7.57
CA ASP A 172 -24.24 2.82 6.57
C ASP A 172 -25.48 3.66 7.00
N ALA A 173 -25.84 3.63 8.27
CA ALA A 173 -27.03 4.22 8.88
C ALA A 173 -28.34 3.46 8.57
N HIS A 174 -28.37 2.50 7.66
CA HIS A 174 -29.56 1.67 7.34
C HIS A 174 -29.43 0.26 7.91
N LYS A 175 -28.20 -0.24 7.95
CA LYS A 175 -27.84 -1.53 8.54
C LYS A 175 -26.62 -1.35 9.44
N LEU A 176 -26.51 -2.21 10.44
CA LEU A 176 -25.36 -2.27 11.34
C LEU A 176 -24.98 -3.72 11.57
N VAL A 177 -23.71 -4.00 11.43
CA VAL A 177 -23.13 -5.30 11.78
C VAL A 177 -22.14 -5.12 12.91
N ARG A 178 -22.29 -5.93 13.95
CA ARG A 178 -21.34 -6.05 15.06
C ARG A 178 -20.83 -7.47 15.12
N TYR A 179 -19.54 -7.64 14.99
CA TYR A 179 -18.85 -8.91 15.07
C TYR A 179 -17.92 -8.92 16.29
N VAL A 180 -18.06 -9.93 17.14
CA VAL A 180 -17.31 -10.03 18.41
C VAL A 180 -16.47 -11.28 18.41
N ARG A 181 -15.21 -11.14 18.83
CA ARG A 181 -14.27 -12.25 19.02
C ARG A 181 -13.73 -12.26 20.44
N THR A 182 -13.55 -13.46 20.99
CA THR A 182 -13.03 -13.67 22.32
C THR A 182 -11.63 -14.28 22.34
N ASP A 183 -11.13 -14.65 21.15
CA ASP A 183 -9.81 -15.26 20.92
C ASP A 183 -8.68 -14.23 20.70
N TYR A 184 -9.01 -12.96 20.53
CA TYR A 184 -8.07 -11.85 20.53
C TYR A 184 -8.52 -10.79 21.56
N LYS A 185 -7.60 -10.37 22.41
CA LYS A 185 -7.84 -9.42 23.52
C LYS A 185 -6.65 -8.47 23.65
N SER A 186 -6.88 -7.32 24.22
CA SER A 186 -5.85 -6.32 24.53
C SER A 186 -5.93 -5.93 25.98
N ASP A 187 -4.80 -5.79 26.66
CA ASP A 187 -4.75 -5.36 28.06
C ASP A 187 -5.25 -3.91 28.27
N LYS A 188 -5.22 -3.13 27.19
CA LYS A 188 -5.73 -1.75 27.16
C LYS A 188 -6.92 -1.66 26.23
N LEU A 189 -7.86 -0.79 26.58
CA LEU A 189 -8.91 -0.40 25.64
C LEU A 189 -8.28 0.42 24.51
N VAL A 190 -8.43 -0.07 23.29
CA VAL A 190 -7.97 0.61 22.08
C VAL A 190 -9.15 0.68 21.12
N GLU A 191 -9.39 1.87 20.56
CA GLU A 191 -10.49 2.14 19.61
C GLU A 191 -9.96 2.93 18.42
N PHE A 192 -10.36 2.56 17.20
CA PHE A 192 -10.01 3.26 15.95
C PHE A 192 -10.92 2.87 14.78
#